data_47c8566527a4128482b90855d9e98d99
#
_entry.id   47c8566527a4128482b90855d9e98d99
#
_cell.length_a   1.000
_cell.length_b   1.000
_cell.length_c   1.000
_cell.angle_alpha   90.00
_cell.angle_beta   90.00
_cell.angle_gamma   90.00
#
_symmetry.space_group_name_H-M   'P 1'
#
loop_
_entity.id
_entity.type
_entity.pdbx_description
1 polymer ?
#
loop_
_entity_poly.entity_id
_entity_poly.type
_entity_poly.pdbx_seq_one_letter_code
_entity_poly.pdbx_strand_id
1 'polypeptide(L)'
;MGFFNWLKFAFTKDGIADLSETFDSDVLLEVYYKELAIFSAINLISKGLANSTFKTYHKNKEIKKDNYYLFNIEPNPNQNAQEFWNQAIYNLVYNNDVLIIQANGYFYVADSFIKGDKVLYPNDFTDVQIGTLTMRKKYFQNEVFYTKLNYRKVSELIDGLYSSYGKLLSHAMKDYSKRGGIKGQVKLSTAFSQRFNDQEKLRQYIHDKFKSYFDSTNAVMPVEDGFQFIESDKLKSTTNSEEINKLIDEIFSITGIAFNIPKGLLMGNLADL
;
A
#
# COMPACT_ATOMS: atom_id res chain seq x y z
N MET A 1 -8.55 -2.46 -13.30
CA MET A 1 -8.41 -3.55 -12.30
C MET A 1 -8.70 -2.95 -10.94
N GLY A 2 -9.68 -3.47 -10.20
CA GLY A 2 -9.98 -2.93 -8.87
C GLY A 2 -8.84 -3.22 -7.90
N PHE A 3 -8.63 -2.33 -6.93
CA PHE A 3 -7.61 -2.42 -5.89
C PHE A 3 -7.53 -3.80 -5.20
N PHE A 4 -8.67 -4.42 -4.90
CA PHE A 4 -8.73 -5.77 -4.32
C PHE A 4 -8.18 -6.87 -5.24
N ASN A 5 -8.37 -6.75 -6.55
CA ASN A 5 -7.81 -7.72 -7.49
C ASN A 5 -6.31 -7.53 -7.65
N TRP A 6 -5.84 -6.28 -7.61
CA TRP A 6 -4.41 -5.97 -7.58
C TRP A 6 -3.75 -6.45 -6.29
N LEU A 7 -4.38 -6.23 -5.13
CA LEU A 7 -3.86 -6.70 -3.84
C LEU A 7 -3.78 -8.24 -3.80
N LYS A 8 -4.81 -8.95 -4.29
CA LYS A 8 -4.75 -10.41 -4.42
C LYS A 8 -3.61 -10.87 -5.33
N PHE A 9 -3.42 -10.19 -6.46
CA PHE A 9 -2.33 -10.48 -7.38
C PHE A 9 -0.95 -10.21 -6.76
N ALA A 10 -0.78 -9.07 -6.07
CA ALA A 10 0.47 -8.72 -5.41
C ALA A 10 0.87 -9.68 -4.27
N PHE A 11 -0.08 -10.35 -3.63
CA PHE A 11 0.19 -11.35 -2.58
C PHE A 11 0.18 -12.81 -3.07
N THR A 12 -0.03 -13.07 -4.37
CA THR A 12 0.20 -14.40 -4.93
C THR A 12 1.69 -14.58 -5.22
N LYS A 13 2.19 -15.82 -5.06
CA LYS A 13 3.60 -16.15 -5.30
C LYS A 13 4.05 -15.78 -6.72
N ASP A 14 3.15 -15.93 -7.69
CA ASP A 14 3.37 -15.59 -9.10
C ASP A 14 3.36 -14.08 -9.33
N GLY A 15 2.52 -13.32 -8.61
CA GLY A 15 2.46 -11.87 -8.70
C GLY A 15 3.71 -11.18 -8.12
N ILE A 16 4.28 -11.72 -7.05
CA ILE A 16 5.54 -11.21 -6.47
C ILE A 16 6.71 -11.47 -7.41
N ALA A 17 6.77 -12.64 -8.07
CA ALA A 17 7.81 -12.96 -9.03
C ALA A 17 7.74 -12.06 -10.28
N ASP A 18 6.55 -11.85 -10.82
CA ASP A 18 6.32 -11.01 -12.01
C ASP A 18 6.60 -9.52 -11.73
N LEU A 19 6.23 -9.04 -10.53
CA LEU A 19 6.54 -7.67 -10.09
C LEU A 19 8.03 -7.46 -9.83
N SER A 20 8.76 -8.48 -9.41
CA SER A 20 10.21 -8.37 -9.16
C SER A 20 11.04 -8.29 -10.45
N GLU A 21 10.53 -8.80 -11.57
CA GLU A 21 11.20 -8.73 -12.88
C GLU A 21 10.90 -7.41 -13.62
N THR A 22 9.75 -6.77 -13.37
CA THR A 22 9.27 -5.61 -14.14
C THR A 22 9.35 -4.28 -13.43
N PHE A 23 9.42 -4.27 -12.09
CA PHE A 23 9.51 -3.06 -11.29
C PHE A 23 10.81 -3.02 -10.50
N ASP A 24 11.48 -1.85 -10.55
CA ASP A 24 12.56 -1.53 -9.64
C ASP A 24 12.06 -1.77 -8.19
N SER A 25 12.73 -2.60 -7.41
CA SER A 25 12.33 -3.02 -6.05
C SER A 25 11.99 -1.83 -5.13
N ASP A 26 12.50 -0.68 -5.46
CA ASP A 26 12.36 0.56 -4.73
C ASP A 26 10.97 1.20 -4.91
N VAL A 27 10.40 1.12 -6.12
CA VAL A 27 9.05 1.60 -6.41
C VAL A 27 8.01 0.74 -5.69
N LEU A 28 8.28 -0.56 -5.55
CA LEU A 28 7.41 -1.48 -4.81
C LEU A 28 7.32 -1.13 -3.32
N LEU A 29 8.45 -0.81 -2.69
CA LEU A 29 8.48 -0.44 -1.27
C LEU A 29 7.77 0.90 -1.01
N GLU A 30 7.96 1.88 -1.89
CA GLU A 30 7.25 3.16 -1.83
C GLU A 30 5.73 2.95 -1.84
N VAL A 31 5.24 2.22 -2.84
CA VAL A 31 3.81 1.91 -2.98
C VAL A 31 3.30 1.13 -1.76
N TYR A 32 4.07 0.17 -1.26
CA TYR A 32 3.68 -0.66 -0.13
C TYR A 32 3.44 0.13 1.15
N TYR A 33 4.37 0.99 1.58
CA TYR A 33 4.19 1.76 2.83
C TYR A 33 3.07 2.79 2.72
N LYS A 34 2.90 3.41 1.57
CA LYS A 34 1.78 4.29 1.28
C LYS A 34 0.44 3.55 1.40
N GLU A 35 0.30 2.45 0.70
CA GLU A 35 -0.91 1.63 0.71
C GLU A 35 -1.22 1.10 2.11
N LEU A 36 -0.19 0.67 2.83
CA LEU A 36 -0.32 0.20 4.22
C LEU A 36 -0.85 1.30 5.14
N ALA A 37 -0.32 2.52 5.06
CA ALA A 37 -0.74 3.64 5.90
C ALA A 37 -2.20 4.04 5.59
N ILE A 38 -2.56 4.18 4.32
CA ILE A 38 -3.92 4.50 3.87
C ILE A 38 -4.89 3.39 4.29
N PHE A 39 -4.55 2.13 4.04
CA PHE A 39 -5.36 0.99 4.40
C PHE A 39 -5.59 0.91 5.91
N SER A 40 -4.57 1.17 6.72
CA SER A 40 -4.67 1.18 8.19
C SER A 40 -5.63 2.28 8.66
N ALA A 41 -5.53 3.49 8.09
CA ALA A 41 -6.39 4.61 8.42
C ALA A 41 -7.87 4.31 8.06
N ILE A 42 -8.12 3.83 6.86
CA ILE A 42 -9.48 3.52 6.40
C ILE A 42 -10.08 2.37 7.22
N ASN A 43 -9.29 1.32 7.51
CA ASN A 43 -9.76 0.21 8.35
C ASN A 43 -10.11 0.65 9.77
N LEU A 44 -9.35 1.55 10.35
CA LEU A 44 -9.66 2.08 11.68
C LEU A 44 -11.02 2.78 11.70
N ILE A 45 -11.28 3.65 10.70
CA ILE A 45 -12.55 4.37 10.55
C ILE A 45 -13.69 3.37 10.26
N SER A 46 -13.52 2.51 9.27
CA SER A 46 -14.57 1.62 8.80
C SER A 46 -14.99 0.60 9.86
N LYS A 47 -14.03 -0.01 10.55
CA LYS A 47 -14.32 -0.94 11.66
C LYS A 47 -14.97 -0.24 12.85
N GLY A 48 -14.56 0.99 13.17
CA GLY A 48 -15.17 1.78 14.23
C GLY A 48 -16.65 2.05 13.95
N LEU A 49 -17.00 2.43 12.73
CA LEU A 49 -18.38 2.69 12.33
C LEU A 49 -19.19 1.41 12.08
N ALA A 50 -18.58 0.38 11.49
CA ALA A 50 -19.25 -0.89 11.22
C ALA A 50 -19.73 -1.62 12.48
N ASN A 51 -19.08 -1.36 13.62
CA ASN A 51 -19.50 -1.89 14.93
C ASN A 51 -20.63 -1.09 15.58
N SER A 52 -21.11 -0.01 14.95
CA SER A 52 -22.21 0.81 15.49
C SER A 52 -23.56 0.15 15.25
N THR A 53 -24.49 0.31 16.19
CA THR A 53 -25.86 -0.21 16.06
C THR A 53 -26.77 0.86 15.49
N PHE A 54 -27.46 0.55 14.41
CA PHE A 54 -28.46 1.41 13.78
C PHE A 54 -29.80 1.27 14.48
N LYS A 55 -30.36 2.38 14.99
CA LYS A 55 -31.67 2.40 15.60
C LYS A 55 -32.74 2.79 14.57
N THR A 56 -33.80 2.03 14.49
CA THR A 56 -34.92 2.28 13.60
C THR A 56 -36.13 2.77 14.37
N TYR A 57 -36.80 3.79 13.89
CA TYR A 57 -37.93 4.42 14.57
C TYR A 57 -39.19 4.46 13.68
N HIS A 58 -40.33 4.27 14.28
CA HIS A 58 -41.62 4.53 13.67
C HIS A 58 -42.47 5.34 14.65
N LYS A 59 -42.97 6.51 14.20
CA LYS A 59 -43.74 7.44 15.05
C LYS A 59 -43.07 7.70 16.41
N ASN A 60 -41.79 8.02 16.42
CA ASN A 60 -40.95 8.28 17.58
C ASN A 60 -40.77 7.10 18.57
N LYS A 61 -41.22 5.90 18.22
CA LYS A 61 -40.93 4.70 18.98
C LYS A 61 -39.86 3.85 18.28
N GLU A 62 -38.86 3.41 19.04
CA GLU A 62 -37.87 2.47 18.54
C GLU A 62 -38.57 1.14 18.19
N ILE A 63 -38.32 0.64 16.99
CA ILE A 63 -38.86 -0.63 16.52
C ILE A 63 -37.72 -1.50 15.97
N LYS A 64 -37.78 -2.79 16.24
CA LYS A 64 -36.83 -3.79 15.74
C LYS A 64 -37.57 -4.74 14.79
N LYS A 65 -37.82 -4.27 13.57
CA LYS A 65 -38.46 -5.02 12.48
C LYS A 65 -37.48 -5.25 11.33
N ASP A 66 -37.99 -5.51 10.15
CA ASP A 66 -37.24 -5.86 8.94
C ASP A 66 -36.08 -4.91 8.63
N ASN A 67 -36.31 -3.59 8.73
CA ASN A 67 -35.25 -2.62 8.54
C ASN A 67 -34.15 -2.72 9.59
N TYR A 68 -34.53 -2.98 10.87
CA TYR A 68 -33.51 -3.18 11.90
C TYR A 68 -32.65 -4.42 11.61
N TYR A 69 -33.28 -5.50 11.15
CA TYR A 69 -32.60 -6.73 10.78
C TYR A 69 -31.63 -6.50 9.62
N LEU A 70 -32.09 -5.87 8.54
CA LEU A 70 -31.27 -5.56 7.37
C LEU A 70 -30.09 -4.62 7.69
N PHE A 71 -30.26 -3.66 8.59
CA PHE A 71 -29.17 -2.74 8.94
C PHE A 71 -28.15 -3.30 9.93
N ASN A 72 -28.57 -4.21 10.81
CA ASN A 72 -27.73 -4.62 11.93
C ASN A 72 -27.32 -6.10 11.92
N ILE A 73 -27.97 -6.93 11.12
CA ILE A 73 -27.74 -8.39 11.16
C ILE A 73 -27.35 -8.90 9.77
N GLU A 74 -28.27 -8.83 8.80
CA GLU A 74 -28.09 -9.44 7.47
C GLU A 74 -28.61 -8.51 6.37
N PRO A 75 -27.78 -7.57 5.88
CA PRO A 75 -28.12 -6.70 4.77
C PRO A 75 -28.40 -7.45 3.47
N ASN A 76 -27.71 -8.55 3.25
CA ASN A 76 -27.91 -9.46 2.13
C ASN A 76 -27.45 -10.89 2.47
N PRO A 77 -27.85 -11.92 1.70
CA PRO A 77 -27.54 -13.32 1.98
C PRO A 77 -26.07 -13.69 2.02
N ASN A 78 -25.20 -12.84 1.49
CA ASN A 78 -23.76 -13.11 1.35
C ASN A 78 -22.88 -12.31 2.32
N GLN A 79 -23.48 -11.37 3.08
CA GLN A 79 -22.74 -10.49 3.97
C GLN A 79 -23.52 -10.25 5.27
N ASN A 80 -22.83 -10.32 6.40
CA ASN A 80 -23.34 -9.80 7.65
C ASN A 80 -23.25 -8.26 7.69
N ALA A 81 -23.92 -7.66 8.69
CA ALA A 81 -23.96 -6.19 8.79
C ALA A 81 -22.58 -5.56 8.94
N GLN A 82 -21.67 -6.19 9.69
CA GLN A 82 -20.32 -5.68 9.90
C GLN A 82 -19.51 -5.66 8.59
N GLU A 83 -19.56 -6.72 7.80
CA GLU A 83 -18.90 -6.82 6.50
C GLU A 83 -19.45 -5.79 5.51
N PHE A 84 -20.78 -5.69 5.45
CA PHE A 84 -21.48 -4.75 4.58
C PHE A 84 -21.12 -3.30 4.89
N TRP A 85 -21.22 -2.89 6.16
CA TRP A 85 -20.91 -1.51 6.54
C TRP A 85 -19.42 -1.22 6.45
N ASN A 86 -18.55 -2.20 6.73
CA ASN A 86 -17.12 -2.04 6.51
C ASN A 86 -16.80 -1.77 5.03
N GLN A 87 -17.41 -2.51 4.11
CA GLN A 87 -17.27 -2.28 2.67
C GLN A 87 -17.82 -0.92 2.25
N ALA A 88 -19.02 -0.56 2.73
CA ALA A 88 -19.68 0.71 2.39
C ALA A 88 -18.84 1.91 2.85
N ILE A 89 -18.36 1.87 4.08
CA ILE A 89 -17.56 2.95 4.67
C ILE A 89 -16.17 2.99 4.04
N TYR A 90 -15.58 1.82 3.78
CA TYR A 90 -14.32 1.75 3.05
C TYR A 90 -14.43 2.43 1.68
N ASN A 91 -15.45 2.11 0.89
CA ASN A 91 -15.69 2.73 -0.40
C ASN A 91 -15.93 4.24 -0.28
N LEU A 92 -16.72 4.65 0.72
CA LEU A 92 -17.00 6.07 0.97
C LEU A 92 -15.72 6.86 1.28
N VAL A 93 -14.82 6.32 2.08
CA VAL A 93 -13.58 7.00 2.48
C VAL A 93 -12.53 6.95 1.37
N TYR A 94 -12.36 5.79 0.73
CA TYR A 94 -11.34 5.59 -0.31
C TYR A 94 -11.72 6.24 -1.64
N ASN A 95 -12.93 5.96 -2.14
CA ASN A 95 -13.44 6.49 -3.42
C ASN A 95 -14.10 7.87 -3.28
N ASN A 96 -14.30 8.35 -2.03
CA ASN A 96 -15.00 9.58 -1.70
C ASN A 96 -16.50 9.55 -1.91
N ASP A 97 -17.04 8.46 -2.43
CA ASP A 97 -18.47 8.23 -2.56
C ASP A 97 -18.83 6.74 -2.42
N VAL A 98 -20.08 6.49 -2.12
CA VAL A 98 -20.63 5.14 -2.03
C VAL A 98 -22.06 5.13 -2.57
N LEU A 99 -22.37 4.09 -3.31
CA LEU A 99 -23.71 3.78 -3.79
C LEU A 99 -24.16 2.46 -3.19
N ILE A 100 -25.31 2.50 -2.51
CA ILE A 100 -25.98 1.29 -2.00
C ILE A 100 -27.32 1.19 -2.76
N ILE A 101 -27.55 0.05 -3.37
CA ILE A 101 -28.80 -0.24 -4.07
C ILE A 101 -29.62 -1.27 -3.29
N GLN A 102 -30.94 -1.24 -3.49
CA GLN A 102 -31.82 -2.30 -3.02
C GLN A 102 -32.25 -3.19 -4.19
N ALA A 103 -32.04 -4.49 -4.06
CA ALA A 103 -32.48 -5.49 -5.01
C ALA A 103 -33.03 -6.71 -4.26
N ASN A 104 -34.19 -7.22 -4.69
CA ASN A 104 -34.84 -8.37 -4.07
C ASN A 104 -35.09 -8.25 -2.53
N GLY A 105 -35.27 -7.03 -2.04
CA GLY A 105 -35.50 -6.75 -0.62
C GLY A 105 -34.21 -6.62 0.20
N TYR A 106 -33.04 -6.81 -0.37
CA TYR A 106 -31.71 -6.74 0.27
C TYR A 106 -30.90 -5.55 -0.18
N PHE A 107 -29.90 -5.15 0.61
CA PHE A 107 -28.99 -4.07 0.31
C PHE A 107 -27.66 -4.59 -0.24
N TYR A 108 -27.14 -3.91 -1.27
CA TYR A 108 -25.85 -4.22 -1.90
C TYR A 108 -25.04 -2.95 -2.09
N VAL A 109 -23.78 -3.02 -1.69
CA VAL A 109 -22.81 -1.94 -1.96
C VAL A 109 -22.29 -2.12 -3.38
N ALA A 110 -22.36 -1.05 -4.18
CA ALA A 110 -21.76 -1.05 -5.50
C ALA A 110 -20.22 -0.94 -5.42
N ASP A 111 -19.52 -1.75 -6.17
CA ASP A 111 -18.06 -1.68 -6.31
C ASP A 111 -17.64 -0.55 -7.26
N SER A 112 -18.44 -0.32 -8.30
CA SER A 112 -18.28 0.78 -9.23
C SER A 112 -19.62 1.17 -9.85
N PHE A 113 -19.72 2.42 -10.30
CA PHE A 113 -20.90 2.96 -10.98
C PHE A 113 -20.54 4.21 -11.77
N ILE A 114 -21.38 4.55 -12.76
CA ILE A 114 -21.29 5.83 -13.47
C ILE A 114 -22.43 6.72 -12.99
N LYS A 115 -22.09 7.89 -12.44
CA LYS A 115 -23.06 8.90 -12.01
C LYS A 115 -23.28 9.92 -13.10
N GLY A 116 -24.53 10.07 -13.52
CA GLY A 116 -24.97 11.14 -14.41
C GLY A 116 -25.38 12.37 -13.58
N ASP A 117 -24.52 13.39 -13.53
CA ASP A 117 -24.83 14.64 -12.84
C ASP A 117 -25.79 15.50 -13.64
N LYS A 118 -26.94 15.77 -13.06
CA LYS A 118 -27.99 16.61 -13.66
C LYS A 118 -28.34 17.77 -12.75
N VAL A 119 -28.33 18.97 -13.30
CA VAL A 119 -28.58 20.21 -12.52
C VAL A 119 -30.05 20.36 -12.16
N LEU A 120 -30.96 20.07 -13.10
CA LEU A 120 -32.42 20.33 -12.96
C LEU A 120 -33.24 19.06 -12.69
N TYR A 121 -32.65 17.89 -12.81
CA TYR A 121 -33.33 16.60 -12.64
C TYR A 121 -32.58 15.74 -11.63
N PRO A 122 -33.22 14.73 -11.05
CA PRO A 122 -32.53 13.77 -10.20
C PRO A 122 -31.34 13.11 -10.94
N ASN A 123 -30.23 12.97 -10.24
CA ASN A 123 -29.09 12.22 -10.76
C ASN A 123 -29.48 10.80 -11.08
N ASP A 124 -28.79 10.21 -12.03
CA ASP A 124 -28.95 8.82 -12.39
C ASP A 124 -27.62 8.06 -12.23
N PHE A 125 -27.73 6.73 -12.08
CA PHE A 125 -26.61 5.82 -11.90
C PHE A 125 -26.75 4.68 -12.88
N THR A 126 -25.71 4.47 -13.68
CA THR A 126 -25.63 3.39 -14.67
C THR A 126 -24.37 2.56 -14.44
N ASP A 127 -24.29 1.42 -15.10
CA ASP A 127 -23.16 0.48 -15.02
C ASP A 127 -22.78 0.12 -13.58
N VAL A 128 -23.81 -0.05 -12.75
CA VAL A 128 -23.65 -0.41 -11.34
C VAL A 128 -23.12 -1.84 -11.26
N GLN A 129 -21.91 -2.00 -10.75
CA GLN A 129 -21.25 -3.29 -10.60
C GLN A 129 -21.24 -3.75 -9.15
N ILE A 130 -21.61 -5.01 -8.92
CA ILE A 130 -21.56 -5.69 -7.63
C ILE A 130 -20.84 -7.02 -7.83
N GLY A 131 -19.61 -7.13 -7.35
CA GLY A 131 -18.74 -8.27 -7.65
C GLY A 131 -18.51 -8.41 -9.16
N THR A 132 -18.93 -9.53 -9.73
CA THR A 132 -18.83 -9.81 -11.16
C THR A 132 -20.09 -9.40 -11.94
N LEU A 133 -21.16 -8.99 -11.26
CA LEU A 133 -22.43 -8.68 -11.87
C LEU A 133 -22.53 -7.19 -12.20
N THR A 134 -22.75 -6.86 -13.47
CA THR A 134 -23.09 -5.50 -13.90
C THR A 134 -24.61 -5.39 -14.07
N MET A 135 -25.22 -4.47 -13.35
CA MET A 135 -26.66 -4.24 -13.38
C MET A 135 -27.03 -3.49 -14.67
N ARG A 136 -27.95 -4.03 -15.43
CA ARG A 136 -28.48 -3.38 -16.65
C ARG A 136 -29.48 -2.26 -16.35
N LYS A 137 -30.03 -2.24 -15.12
CA LYS A 137 -31.00 -1.25 -14.70
C LYS A 137 -30.29 0.09 -14.46
N LYS A 138 -30.91 1.15 -14.96
CA LYS A 138 -30.58 2.51 -14.58
C LYS A 138 -31.33 2.84 -13.28
N TYR A 139 -30.60 3.36 -12.30
CA TYR A 139 -31.15 3.78 -11.01
C TYR A 139 -31.25 5.28 -10.94
N PHE A 140 -32.25 5.79 -10.25
CA PHE A 140 -32.41 7.22 -9.97
C PHE A 140 -32.06 7.52 -8.50
N GLN A 141 -31.73 8.77 -8.22
CA GLN A 141 -31.31 9.22 -6.87
C GLN A 141 -32.30 8.85 -5.75
N ASN A 142 -33.59 8.77 -6.05
CA ASN A 142 -34.63 8.41 -5.10
C ASN A 142 -34.82 6.90 -4.89
N GLU A 143 -34.16 6.07 -5.69
CA GLU A 143 -34.21 4.61 -5.60
C GLU A 143 -32.99 4.02 -4.88
N VAL A 144 -31.97 4.84 -4.61
CA VAL A 144 -30.69 4.40 -4.09
C VAL A 144 -30.25 5.23 -2.89
N PHE A 145 -29.35 4.67 -2.08
CA PHE A 145 -28.66 5.42 -1.08
C PHE A 145 -27.28 5.80 -1.63
N TYR A 146 -27.14 7.06 -2.00
CA TYR A 146 -25.89 7.63 -2.48
C TYR A 146 -25.39 8.70 -1.52
N THR A 147 -24.15 8.59 -1.13
CA THR A 147 -23.49 9.61 -0.29
C THR A 147 -22.10 9.92 -0.83
N LYS A 148 -21.70 11.18 -0.71
CA LYS A 148 -20.38 11.70 -1.04
C LYS A 148 -19.77 12.35 0.20
N LEU A 149 -18.52 11.99 0.52
CA LEU A 149 -17.88 12.42 1.77
C LEU A 149 -17.37 13.87 1.68
N ASN A 150 -16.53 14.17 0.69
CA ASN A 150 -15.83 15.44 0.56
C ASN A 150 -15.88 16.01 -0.86
N TYR A 151 -15.43 17.26 -0.98
CA TYR A 151 -15.34 17.90 -2.30
C TYR A 151 -14.20 17.33 -3.15
N ARG A 152 -13.10 16.90 -2.51
CA ARG A 152 -11.96 16.23 -3.16
C ARG A 152 -11.73 14.86 -2.55
N LYS A 153 -11.23 13.93 -3.36
CA LYS A 153 -10.82 12.62 -2.89
C LYS A 153 -9.59 12.76 -1.99
N VAL A 154 -9.62 12.13 -0.84
CA VAL A 154 -8.47 12.09 0.08
C VAL A 154 -7.28 11.40 -0.58
N SER A 155 -7.54 10.37 -1.39
CA SER A 155 -6.51 9.69 -2.18
C SER A 155 -5.73 10.63 -3.10
N GLU A 156 -6.40 11.57 -3.78
CA GLU A 156 -5.73 12.55 -4.67
C GLU A 156 -4.83 13.53 -3.90
N LEU A 157 -5.23 13.94 -2.69
CA LEU A 157 -4.40 14.80 -1.83
C LEU A 157 -3.18 14.06 -1.32
N ILE A 158 -3.37 12.81 -0.94
CA ILE A 158 -2.30 11.95 -0.44
C ILE A 158 -1.32 11.61 -1.58
N ASP A 159 -1.80 11.29 -2.78
CA ASP A 159 -0.97 10.96 -3.93
C ASP A 159 0.06 12.04 -4.27
N GLY A 160 -0.34 13.30 -4.20
CA GLY A 160 0.57 14.43 -4.43
C GLY A 160 1.69 14.53 -3.40
N LEU A 161 1.38 14.29 -2.13
CA LEU A 161 2.35 14.33 -1.04
C LEU A 161 3.31 13.12 -1.09
N TYR A 162 2.77 11.94 -1.33
CA TYR A 162 3.57 10.71 -1.35
C TYR A 162 4.51 10.59 -2.53
N SER A 163 4.22 11.20 -3.66
CA SER A 163 5.14 11.16 -4.82
C SER A 163 6.53 11.72 -4.50
N SER A 164 6.61 12.63 -3.53
CA SER A 164 7.88 13.21 -3.06
C SER A 164 8.55 12.35 -1.99
N TYR A 165 7.79 11.89 -1.00
CA TYR A 165 8.33 11.10 0.13
C TYR A 165 8.73 9.68 -0.29
N GLY A 166 8.01 9.07 -1.19
CA GLY A 166 8.35 7.75 -1.70
C GLY A 166 9.66 7.75 -2.47
N LYS A 167 9.92 8.77 -3.29
CA LYS A 167 11.22 8.94 -3.94
C LYS A 167 12.36 9.08 -2.94
N LEU A 168 12.14 9.85 -1.86
CA LEU A 168 13.12 9.99 -0.80
C LEU A 168 13.39 8.66 -0.09
N LEU A 169 12.34 7.90 0.23
CA LEU A 169 12.44 6.58 0.85
C LEU A 169 13.20 5.61 -0.06
N SER A 170 12.87 5.57 -1.35
CA SER A 170 13.55 4.75 -2.34
C SER A 170 15.06 5.10 -2.42
N HIS A 171 15.40 6.38 -2.48
CA HIS A 171 16.79 6.83 -2.47
C HIS A 171 17.51 6.44 -1.17
N ALA A 172 16.88 6.63 -0.02
CA ALA A 172 17.46 6.25 1.27
C ALA A 172 17.72 4.74 1.37
N MET A 173 16.78 3.92 0.89
CA MET A 173 16.94 2.47 0.85
C MET A 173 18.02 2.00 -0.13
N LYS A 174 18.11 2.62 -1.32
CA LYS A 174 19.21 2.39 -2.27
C LYS A 174 20.56 2.72 -1.66
N ASP A 175 20.64 3.84 -1.00
CA ASP A 175 21.87 4.26 -0.34
C ASP A 175 22.23 3.33 0.82
N TYR A 176 21.24 2.90 1.61
CA TYR A 176 21.44 1.90 2.67
C TYR A 176 21.93 0.56 2.09
N SER A 177 21.28 0.06 1.05
CA SER A 177 21.69 -1.18 0.37
C SER A 177 23.10 -1.06 -0.24
N LYS A 178 23.42 0.07 -0.88
CA LYS A 178 24.76 0.33 -1.43
C LYS A 178 25.84 0.47 -0.36
N ARG A 179 25.48 0.98 0.83
CA ARG A 179 26.41 1.18 1.95
C ARG A 179 26.57 -0.08 2.82
N GLY A 180 25.55 -0.95 2.84
CA GLY A 180 25.61 -2.25 3.51
C GLY A 180 26.58 -3.24 2.86
N GLY A 181 27.00 -3.00 1.62
CA GLY A 181 28.02 -3.78 0.93
C GLY A 181 29.43 -3.42 1.39
N ILE A 182 30.28 -4.43 1.58
CA ILE A 182 31.71 -4.23 1.87
C ILE A 182 32.35 -3.55 0.65
N LYS A 183 32.90 -2.36 0.84
CA LYS A 183 33.63 -1.62 -0.19
C LYS A 183 35.11 -1.53 0.21
N GLY A 184 35.97 -1.82 -0.73
CA GLY A 184 37.38 -1.76 -0.48
C GLY A 184 38.17 -1.46 -1.76
N GLN A 185 39.43 -1.21 -1.58
CA GLN A 185 40.40 -1.03 -2.67
C GLN A 185 41.28 -2.25 -2.77
N VAL A 186 41.48 -2.71 -3.98
CA VAL A 186 42.46 -3.77 -4.28
C VAL A 186 43.76 -3.10 -4.72
N LYS A 187 44.77 -3.27 -3.91
CA LYS A 187 46.14 -2.90 -4.33
C LYS A 187 46.84 -4.09 -4.98
N LEU A 188 47.31 -3.89 -6.18
CA LEU A 188 48.07 -4.88 -6.94
C LEU A 188 49.52 -4.41 -7.07
N SER A 189 50.46 -5.28 -6.85
CA SER A 189 51.84 -5.02 -7.15
C SER A 189 52.07 -5.07 -8.69
N THR A 190 53.07 -4.36 -9.15
CA THR A 190 53.43 -4.37 -10.57
C THR A 190 53.78 -5.77 -11.07
N ALA A 191 54.44 -6.55 -10.24
CA ALA A 191 54.78 -7.95 -10.55
C ALA A 191 53.54 -8.83 -10.67
N PHE A 192 52.48 -8.59 -9.88
CA PHE A 192 51.24 -9.31 -9.99
C PHE A 192 50.45 -8.96 -11.22
N SER A 193 50.36 -7.68 -11.53
CA SER A 193 49.65 -7.22 -12.74
C SER A 193 50.31 -7.65 -14.03
N GLN A 194 51.63 -7.78 -14.06
CA GLN A 194 52.41 -8.28 -15.21
C GLN A 194 52.19 -9.77 -15.50
N ARG A 195 51.65 -10.56 -14.57
CA ARG A 195 51.24 -11.96 -14.82
C ARG A 195 50.10 -12.10 -15.82
N PHE A 196 49.34 -11.02 -15.98
CA PHE A 196 48.21 -10.99 -16.87
C PHE A 196 48.56 -10.14 -18.10
N ASN A 197 48.67 -10.77 -19.26
CA ASN A 197 48.97 -10.11 -20.52
C ASN A 197 47.84 -9.21 -21.04
N ASP A 198 46.64 -9.26 -20.38
CA ASP A 198 45.45 -8.56 -20.77
C ASP A 198 44.73 -8.01 -19.53
N GLN A 199 44.37 -6.74 -19.56
CA GLN A 199 43.67 -6.08 -18.48
C GLN A 199 42.26 -6.69 -18.22
N GLU A 200 41.61 -7.22 -19.26
CA GLU A 200 40.30 -7.84 -19.16
C GLU A 200 40.38 -9.16 -18.38
N LYS A 201 41.41 -9.97 -18.63
CA LYS A 201 41.68 -11.19 -17.89
C LYS A 201 41.99 -10.90 -16.43
N LEU A 202 42.68 -9.84 -16.11
CA LEU A 202 42.93 -9.40 -14.74
C LEU A 202 41.64 -8.99 -14.05
N ARG A 203 40.77 -8.23 -14.73
CA ARG A 203 39.46 -7.83 -14.19
C ARG A 203 38.58 -9.04 -13.93
N GLN A 204 38.53 -9.98 -14.85
CA GLN A 204 37.74 -11.20 -14.73
C GLN A 204 38.25 -12.07 -13.56
N TYR A 205 39.55 -12.24 -13.42
CA TYR A 205 40.16 -12.94 -12.29
C TYR A 205 39.78 -12.31 -10.93
N ILE A 206 39.88 -10.96 -10.84
CA ILE A 206 39.50 -10.24 -9.62
C ILE A 206 38.00 -10.41 -9.35
N HIS A 207 37.18 -10.26 -10.37
CA HIS A 207 35.72 -10.41 -10.26
C HIS A 207 35.34 -11.82 -9.73
N ASP A 208 35.90 -12.88 -10.32
CA ASP A 208 35.57 -14.25 -9.96
C ASP A 208 36.02 -14.60 -8.54
N LYS A 209 37.17 -14.07 -8.13
CA LYS A 209 37.70 -14.22 -6.79
C LYS A 209 36.81 -13.55 -5.74
N PHE A 210 36.39 -12.32 -6.01
CA PHE A 210 35.47 -11.57 -5.13
C PHE A 210 34.07 -12.16 -5.12
N LYS A 211 33.54 -12.56 -6.27
CA LYS A 211 32.22 -13.18 -6.37
C LYS A 211 32.16 -14.44 -5.48
N SER A 212 33.13 -15.32 -5.59
CA SER A 212 33.22 -16.53 -4.77
C SER A 212 33.30 -16.22 -3.27
N TYR A 213 33.96 -15.14 -2.88
CA TYR A 213 34.09 -14.70 -1.50
C TYR A 213 32.78 -14.12 -0.94
N PHE A 214 32.08 -13.27 -1.72
CA PHE A 214 30.88 -12.58 -1.24
C PHE A 214 29.60 -13.41 -1.37
N ASP A 215 29.55 -14.37 -2.29
CA ASP A 215 28.40 -15.25 -2.46
C ASP A 215 28.31 -16.35 -1.38
N SER A 216 29.37 -16.57 -0.61
CA SER A 216 29.37 -17.61 0.41
C SER A 216 29.40 -17.04 1.83
N THR A 217 28.56 -17.60 2.69
CA THR A 217 28.38 -17.16 4.08
C THR A 217 29.63 -17.36 4.94
N ASN A 218 30.51 -18.32 4.57
CA ASN A 218 31.73 -18.71 5.31
C ASN A 218 32.89 -18.88 4.32
N ALA A 219 33.32 -17.82 3.64
CA ALA A 219 34.40 -17.89 2.70
C ALA A 219 35.71 -17.33 3.28
N VAL A 220 36.80 -18.00 2.98
CA VAL A 220 38.16 -17.50 3.18
C VAL A 220 38.72 -17.11 1.81
N MET A 221 39.12 -15.85 1.65
CA MET A 221 39.75 -15.38 0.43
C MET A 221 41.25 -15.66 0.53
N PRO A 222 41.82 -16.54 -0.32
CA PRO A 222 43.25 -16.71 -0.36
C PRO A 222 43.92 -15.44 -0.91
N VAL A 223 44.81 -14.86 -0.12
CA VAL A 223 45.60 -13.67 -0.51
C VAL A 223 46.94 -14.15 -1.08
N GLU A 224 47.22 -13.77 -2.33
CA GLU A 224 48.50 -14.06 -3.00
C GLU A 224 49.46 -12.90 -2.80
N ASP A 225 50.76 -13.19 -2.87
CA ASP A 225 51.78 -12.16 -2.81
C ASP A 225 51.56 -11.10 -3.92
N GLY A 226 51.47 -9.85 -3.49
CA GLY A 226 51.22 -8.72 -4.40
C GLY A 226 49.76 -8.38 -4.63
N PHE A 227 48.84 -9.08 -3.94
CA PHE A 227 47.40 -8.77 -3.90
C PHE A 227 46.99 -8.38 -2.47
N GLN A 228 46.55 -7.16 -2.27
CA GLN A 228 46.12 -6.68 -0.97
C GLN A 228 44.74 -6.02 -1.08
N PHE A 229 43.79 -6.54 -0.31
CA PHE A 229 42.49 -5.93 -0.14
C PHE A 229 42.49 -4.99 1.06
N ILE A 230 42.14 -3.74 0.85
CA ILE A 230 42.02 -2.73 1.89
C ILE A 230 40.56 -2.34 1.99
N GLU A 231 39.93 -2.73 3.09
CA GLU A 231 38.58 -2.31 3.37
C GLU A 231 38.53 -0.80 3.59
N SER A 232 37.57 -0.12 2.98
CA SER A 232 37.44 1.33 3.08
C SER A 232 36.64 1.70 4.33
N ASP A 233 37.34 2.10 5.39
CA ASP A 233 36.69 2.57 6.65
C ASP A 233 35.82 3.82 6.46
N LYS A 234 36.04 4.59 5.42
CA LYS A 234 35.29 5.83 5.15
C LYS A 234 33.83 5.59 4.73
N LEU A 235 33.44 4.36 4.48
CA LEU A 235 32.07 3.99 4.10
C LEU A 235 31.29 3.29 5.19
N LYS A 236 31.85 3.11 6.38
CA LYS A 236 31.10 2.83 7.61
C LYS A 236 30.35 4.08 8.09
N SER A 237 29.74 4.80 7.15
CA SER A 237 28.81 5.86 7.50
C SER A 237 27.60 5.18 8.14
N THR A 238 27.35 5.52 9.37
CA THR A 238 26.12 5.35 10.13
C THR A 238 24.94 5.96 9.38
N THR A 239 24.61 5.47 8.21
CA THR A 239 23.31 5.75 7.60
C THR A 239 22.36 4.84 8.32
N ASN A 240 21.81 5.41 9.29
CA ASN A 240 21.00 4.81 10.30
C ASN A 240 19.75 4.25 9.64
N SER A 241 19.42 3.01 9.95
CA SER A 241 18.04 2.54 9.96
C SER A 241 17.07 3.58 10.55
N GLU A 242 17.56 4.50 11.37
CA GLU A 242 16.88 5.68 11.88
C GLU A 242 16.38 6.66 10.80
N GLU A 243 17.09 6.88 9.71
CA GLU A 243 16.63 7.78 8.63
C GLU A 243 15.47 7.14 7.87
N ILE A 244 15.55 5.85 7.61
CA ILE A 244 14.47 5.08 6.97
C ILE A 244 13.25 5.06 7.89
N ASN A 245 13.44 4.79 9.18
CA ASN A 245 12.37 4.80 10.15
C ASN A 245 11.71 6.18 10.27
N LYS A 246 12.47 7.27 10.21
CA LYS A 246 11.93 8.64 10.20
C LYS A 246 11.07 8.89 8.95
N LEU A 247 11.48 8.42 7.78
CA LEU A 247 10.68 8.57 6.56
C LEU A 247 9.37 7.78 6.63
N ILE A 248 9.42 6.55 7.13
CA ILE A 248 8.21 5.73 7.37
C ILE A 248 7.30 6.44 8.38
N ASP A 249 7.86 6.95 9.46
CA ASP A 249 7.18 7.73 10.48
C ASP A 249 6.48 8.96 9.92
N GLU A 250 7.12 9.66 8.98
CA GLU A 250 6.58 10.81 8.29
C GLU A 250 5.38 10.42 7.40
N ILE A 251 5.48 9.29 6.69
CA ILE A 251 4.39 8.73 5.89
C ILE A 251 3.14 8.51 6.75
N PHE A 252 3.29 7.84 7.89
CA PHE A 252 2.18 7.62 8.83
C PHE A 252 1.65 8.92 9.44
N SER A 253 2.53 9.89 9.73
CA SER A 253 2.15 11.23 10.22
C SER A 253 1.28 11.97 9.21
N ILE A 254 1.71 12.02 7.94
CA ILE A 254 0.97 12.70 6.86
C ILE A 254 -0.38 12.03 6.65
N THR A 255 -0.41 10.69 6.66
CA THR A 255 -1.67 9.93 6.58
C THR A 255 -2.58 10.25 7.77
N GLY A 256 -2.04 10.28 8.98
CA GLY A 256 -2.80 10.64 10.17
C GLY A 256 -3.44 12.04 10.04
N ILE A 257 -2.69 13.02 9.57
CA ILE A 257 -3.20 14.37 9.33
C ILE A 257 -4.30 14.37 8.27
N ALA A 258 -4.12 13.67 7.17
CA ALA A 258 -5.08 13.61 6.06
C ALA A 258 -6.42 13.00 6.47
N PHE A 259 -6.41 12.00 7.34
CA PHE A 259 -7.60 11.32 7.86
C PHE A 259 -8.07 11.84 9.23
N ASN A 260 -7.36 12.83 9.80
CA ASN A 260 -7.59 13.35 11.15
C ASN A 260 -7.55 12.25 12.23
N ILE A 261 -6.58 11.35 12.11
CA ILE A 261 -6.34 10.24 13.03
C ILE A 261 -4.97 10.47 13.71
N PRO A 262 -4.88 10.36 15.05
CA PRO A 262 -3.59 10.40 15.74
C PRO A 262 -2.63 9.32 15.21
N LYS A 263 -1.37 9.71 14.94
CA LYS A 263 -0.33 8.82 14.43
C LYS A 263 -0.16 7.56 15.29
N GLY A 264 -0.21 7.70 16.63
CA GLY A 264 -0.08 6.59 17.56
C GLY A 264 -1.13 5.49 17.32
N LEU A 265 -2.37 5.87 16.98
CA LEU A 265 -3.41 4.91 16.63
C LEU A 265 -3.13 4.17 15.33
N LEU A 266 -2.57 4.85 14.31
CA LEU A 266 -2.22 4.22 13.04
C LEU A 266 -1.08 3.22 13.19
N MET A 267 -0.12 3.51 14.05
CA MET A 267 1.04 2.67 14.32
C MET A 267 0.83 1.63 15.42
N GLY A 268 -0.36 1.62 16.05
CA GLY A 268 -0.67 0.73 17.16
C GLY A 268 0.00 1.10 18.49
N ASN A 269 0.53 2.31 18.62
CA ASN A 269 1.11 2.82 19.86
C ASN A 269 0.03 3.43 20.74
N LEU A 270 -0.43 2.67 21.72
CA LEU A 270 -1.45 3.10 22.67
C LEU A 270 -0.91 4.11 23.71
N ALA A 271 0.40 4.32 23.79
CA ALA A 271 1.03 5.22 24.76
C ALA A 271 0.85 6.72 24.41
N ASP A 272 0.42 7.03 23.19
CA ASP A 272 0.22 8.41 22.69
C ASP A 272 -1.27 8.84 22.74
N LEU A 273 -2.10 8.08 23.45
CA LEU A 273 -3.50 8.39 23.74
C LEU A 273 -3.62 8.98 25.16
#